data_b01569731a6aa1060b1b27391c3f37c8
#
_entry.id   b01569731a6aa1060b1b27391c3f37c8
#
_cell.length_a   1.000
_cell.length_b   1.000
_cell.length_c   1.000
_cell.angle_alpha   90.00
_cell.angle_beta   90.00
_cell.angle_gamma   90.00
#
_symmetry.space_group_name_H-M   'P 1'
#
loop_
_entity.id
_entity.type
_entity.pdbx_description
1 polymer ?
#
loop_
_entity_poly.entity_id
_entity_poly.type
_entity_poly.pdbx_seq_one_letter_code
_entity_poly.pdbx_strand_id
1 'polypeptide(L)'
;MTVDREYCMSSFLTYRIIADMERCFAPGVEPRRFPFPEKRLPVRDSQTLLAELERATREACKGGKAALALSGGIDSAILARFMPEGSTAYTFRCVVPGMQVTDESPIAARYAEACGLKHEVIDISWEDVEALTPALTRHKGMPVHSIEAQICKAALRAREDGFERLIFGESADAIYGGQDGLLSMDWLAGDFIERYTYVRPWKALTCPRLTLEGFVPFCVDGHIDPYAFMSHFYIRESTASYFNACAAAGMEVVMPFLGTYLAAPIDYARIRGGESKYLVREAFRSLYPDFVAPKKLPMPRATNEWFRDWKGPARPEFLPHCTDNMTGDQKWLVYCLEMFLNLLDTGFAGVELPDGR
;
A
#
# COMPACT_ATOMS: atom_id res chain seq x y z
N MET A 1 19.94 3.41 17.09
CA MET A 1 19.57 2.24 16.26
C MET A 1 20.73 1.27 16.13
N THR A 2 20.43 -0.03 16.06
CA THR A 2 21.43 -1.08 15.87
C THR A 2 21.53 -1.44 14.40
N VAL A 3 22.75 -1.44 13.82
CA VAL A 3 22.96 -1.92 12.45
C VAL A 3 22.86 -3.44 12.44
N ASP A 4 21.87 -3.98 11.71
CA ASP A 4 21.65 -5.41 11.53
C ASP A 4 21.07 -5.66 10.13
N ARG A 5 21.96 -5.66 9.12
CA ARG A 5 21.60 -5.79 7.70
C ARG A 5 20.85 -7.09 7.43
N GLU A 6 21.29 -8.21 7.99
CA GLU A 6 20.67 -9.53 7.75
C GLU A 6 19.23 -9.59 8.30
N TYR A 7 19.02 -9.04 9.50
CA TYR A 7 17.66 -8.90 10.05
C TYR A 7 16.80 -8.00 9.17
N CYS A 8 17.30 -6.82 8.78
CA CYS A 8 16.54 -5.89 7.97
C CYS A 8 16.15 -6.47 6.61
N MET A 9 17.06 -7.21 5.94
CA MET A 9 16.77 -7.94 4.70
C MET A 9 15.64 -8.96 4.91
N SER A 10 15.74 -9.76 5.98
CA SER A 10 14.76 -10.80 6.29
C SER A 10 13.41 -10.20 6.67
N SER A 11 13.40 -9.14 7.47
CA SER A 11 12.18 -8.43 7.87
C SER A 11 11.47 -7.82 6.66
N PHE A 12 12.21 -7.17 5.76
CA PHE A 12 11.63 -6.62 4.54
C PHE A 12 11.00 -7.70 3.65
N LEU A 13 11.67 -8.83 3.45
CA LEU A 13 11.12 -9.94 2.66
C LEU A 13 9.89 -10.59 3.32
N THR A 14 9.84 -10.60 4.65
CA THR A 14 8.69 -11.14 5.40
C THR A 14 7.50 -10.19 5.38
N TYR A 15 7.71 -8.90 5.66
CA TYR A 15 6.65 -7.93 5.98
C TYR A 15 6.54 -6.74 5.00
N ARG A 16 7.56 -6.51 4.14
CA ARG A 16 7.77 -5.28 3.34
C ARG A 16 8.09 -4.03 4.17
N ILE A 17 8.37 -4.21 5.46
CA ILE A 17 8.90 -3.20 6.37
C ILE A 17 9.94 -3.82 7.31
N ILE A 18 10.64 -2.98 8.07
CA ILE A 18 11.47 -3.41 9.18
C ILE A 18 10.59 -3.46 10.43
N ALA A 19 10.30 -4.67 10.92
CA ALA A 19 9.37 -4.88 12.03
C ALA A 19 9.92 -4.30 13.35
N ASP A 20 11.22 -4.49 13.61
CA ASP A 20 11.94 -3.85 14.71
C ASP A 20 12.58 -2.54 14.23
N MET A 21 11.87 -1.43 14.43
CA MET A 21 12.29 -0.09 14.01
C MET A 21 13.50 0.48 14.80
N GLU A 22 14.08 -0.27 15.71
CA GLU A 22 15.35 0.07 16.37
C GLU A 22 16.57 -0.51 15.61
N ARG A 23 16.33 -1.26 14.52
CA ARG A 23 17.35 -1.79 13.62
C ARG A 23 17.38 -1.03 12.29
N CYS A 24 18.55 -0.98 11.69
CA CYS A 24 18.77 -0.32 10.39
C CYS A 24 19.76 -1.09 9.52
N PHE A 25 19.77 -0.79 8.22
CA PHE A 25 20.67 -1.43 7.25
C PHE A 25 22.12 -0.97 7.34
N ALA A 26 22.32 0.31 7.68
CA ALA A 26 23.64 0.93 7.76
C ALA A 26 23.60 2.17 8.67
N PRO A 27 24.75 2.63 9.20
CA PRO A 27 24.82 3.87 9.96
C PRO A 27 24.29 5.05 9.12
N GLY A 28 23.42 5.88 9.70
CA GLY A 28 22.82 7.04 9.02
C GLY A 28 21.73 6.72 8.00
N VAL A 29 21.35 5.44 7.84
CA VAL A 29 20.24 5.00 6.99
C VAL A 29 19.17 4.35 7.88
N GLU A 30 18.36 5.20 8.47
CA GLU A 30 17.36 4.79 9.45
C GLU A 30 15.99 4.60 8.78
N PRO A 31 15.27 3.51 9.08
CA PRO A 31 13.89 3.34 8.64
C PRO A 31 13.01 4.49 9.12
N ARG A 32 12.37 5.18 8.19
CA ARG A 32 11.51 6.33 8.52
C ARG A 32 10.23 5.88 9.20
N ARG A 33 9.89 6.52 10.32
CA ARG A 33 8.59 6.37 10.97
C ARG A 33 7.60 7.34 10.33
N PHE A 34 6.45 6.82 9.93
CA PHE A 34 5.37 7.64 9.36
C PHE A 34 4.28 7.89 10.40
N PRO A 35 3.54 9.01 10.28
CA PRO A 35 2.46 9.32 11.21
C PRO A 35 1.39 8.24 11.22
N PHE A 36 0.88 7.94 12.40
CA PHE A 36 -0.31 7.10 12.58
C PHE A 36 -1.23 7.81 13.56
N PRO A 37 -2.54 7.95 13.28
CA PRO A 37 -3.45 8.71 14.13
C PRO A 37 -3.51 8.14 15.55
N GLU A 38 -3.23 8.97 16.55
CA GLU A 38 -3.37 8.60 17.96
C GLU A 38 -4.84 8.44 18.35
N LYS A 39 -5.69 9.27 17.79
CA LYS A 39 -7.14 9.24 18.01
C LYS A 39 -7.85 8.89 16.71
N ARG A 40 -8.62 7.82 16.75
CA ARG A 40 -9.45 7.34 15.65
C ARG A 40 -10.90 7.33 16.11
N LEU A 41 -11.81 7.58 15.19
CA LEU A 41 -13.24 7.67 15.48
C LEU A 41 -13.90 6.28 15.43
N PRO A 42 -14.77 5.93 16.40
CA PRO A 42 -15.44 4.64 16.45
C PRO A 42 -16.55 4.56 15.38
N VAL A 43 -16.53 3.51 14.59
CA VAL A 43 -17.56 3.19 13.60
C VAL A 43 -18.25 1.88 13.97
N ARG A 44 -19.59 1.88 14.01
CA ARG A 44 -20.40 0.70 14.34
C ARG A 44 -21.27 0.24 13.19
N ASP A 45 -21.61 1.15 12.27
CA ASP A 45 -22.51 0.93 11.16
C ASP A 45 -22.08 1.75 9.92
N SER A 46 -22.70 1.48 8.79
CA SER A 46 -22.38 2.14 7.52
C SER A 46 -22.75 3.63 7.50
N GLN A 47 -23.73 4.06 8.29
CA GLN A 47 -24.16 5.48 8.35
C GLN A 47 -23.12 6.31 9.10
N THR A 48 -22.66 5.82 10.26
CA THR A 48 -21.57 6.45 11.01
C THR A 48 -20.29 6.50 10.17
N LEU A 49 -19.98 5.42 9.42
CA LEU A 49 -18.85 5.40 8.50
C LEU A 49 -18.96 6.52 7.46
N LEU A 50 -20.11 6.62 6.79
CA LEU A 50 -20.34 7.63 5.75
C LEU A 50 -20.20 9.06 6.29
N ALA A 51 -20.79 9.34 7.45
CA ALA A 51 -20.71 10.66 8.07
C ALA A 51 -19.26 11.08 8.34
N GLU A 52 -18.42 10.15 8.83
CA GLU A 52 -17.02 10.43 9.11
C GLU A 52 -16.17 10.57 7.84
N LEU A 53 -16.41 9.74 6.83
CA LEU A 53 -15.72 9.84 5.54
C LEU A 53 -16.09 11.15 4.82
N GLU A 54 -17.37 11.53 4.84
CA GLU A 54 -17.82 12.83 4.31
C GLU A 54 -17.14 14.00 5.02
N ARG A 55 -17.18 14.01 6.35
CA ARG A 55 -16.54 15.05 7.15
C ARG A 55 -15.05 15.18 6.83
N ALA A 56 -14.31 14.06 6.85
CA ALA A 56 -12.86 14.06 6.62
C ALA A 56 -12.51 14.48 5.17
N THR A 57 -13.26 13.99 4.17
CA THR A 57 -13.05 14.34 2.77
C THR A 57 -13.34 15.82 2.52
N ARG A 58 -14.46 16.33 3.01
CA ARG A 58 -14.81 17.76 2.87
C ARG A 58 -13.82 18.68 3.59
N GLU A 59 -13.31 18.26 4.75
CA GLU A 59 -12.26 19.01 5.47
C GLU A 59 -10.98 19.09 4.65
N ALA A 60 -10.54 17.97 4.07
CA ALA A 60 -9.36 17.93 3.20
C ALA A 60 -9.51 18.81 1.94
N CYS A 61 -10.73 18.97 1.45
CA CYS A 61 -11.02 19.79 0.27
C CYS A 61 -11.11 21.31 0.56
N LYS A 62 -11.10 21.73 1.83
CA LYS A 62 -11.11 23.16 2.16
C LYS A 62 -9.91 23.87 1.54
N GLY A 63 -10.19 25.01 0.90
CA GLY A 63 -9.17 25.79 0.19
C GLY A 63 -8.91 25.33 -1.25
N GLY A 64 -9.62 24.31 -1.75
CA GLY A 64 -9.57 23.91 -3.18
C GLY A 64 -8.26 23.26 -3.65
N LYS A 65 -7.40 22.80 -2.71
CA LYS A 65 -6.07 22.27 -3.03
C LYS A 65 -5.92 20.77 -2.79
N ALA A 66 -7.01 20.03 -2.88
CA ALA A 66 -7.01 18.59 -2.76
C ALA A 66 -7.51 17.93 -4.04
N ALA A 67 -6.84 16.85 -4.45
CA ALA A 67 -7.27 15.96 -5.52
C ALA A 67 -7.52 14.57 -4.95
N LEU A 68 -8.26 13.74 -5.68
CA LEU A 68 -8.58 12.37 -5.31
C LEU A 68 -7.77 11.38 -6.14
N ALA A 69 -7.13 10.40 -5.50
CA ALA A 69 -6.67 9.19 -6.18
C ALA A 69 -7.88 8.23 -6.31
N LEU A 70 -8.43 8.14 -7.51
CA LEU A 70 -9.64 7.38 -7.81
C LEU A 70 -9.27 6.08 -8.52
N SER A 71 -9.58 4.95 -7.89
CA SER A 71 -9.42 3.61 -8.48
C SER A 71 -10.77 3.06 -8.95
N GLY A 72 -10.77 1.87 -9.57
CA GLY A 72 -11.99 1.11 -9.83
C GLY A 72 -12.66 0.54 -8.57
N GLY A 73 -12.06 0.69 -7.38
CA GLY A 73 -12.53 0.15 -6.11
C GLY A 73 -13.61 0.99 -5.43
N ILE A 74 -14.41 0.34 -4.57
CA ILE A 74 -15.51 0.98 -3.84
C ILE A 74 -15.04 2.01 -2.82
N ASP A 75 -13.84 1.85 -2.26
CA ASP A 75 -13.31 2.71 -1.19
C ASP A 75 -13.08 4.14 -1.70
N SER A 76 -12.38 4.28 -2.83
CA SER A 76 -12.17 5.58 -3.47
C SER A 76 -13.45 6.13 -4.10
N ALA A 77 -14.35 5.25 -4.60
CA ALA A 77 -15.65 5.66 -5.12
C ALA A 77 -16.54 6.31 -4.05
N ILE A 78 -16.53 5.79 -2.81
CA ILE A 78 -17.24 6.46 -1.69
C ILE A 78 -16.69 7.86 -1.46
N LEU A 79 -15.38 8.03 -1.46
CA LEU A 79 -14.76 9.35 -1.26
C LEU A 79 -15.07 10.30 -2.43
N ALA A 80 -15.14 9.79 -3.67
CA ALA A 80 -15.51 10.57 -4.86
C ALA A 80 -16.86 11.27 -4.68
N ARG A 81 -17.82 10.64 -3.98
CA ARG A 81 -19.15 11.20 -3.72
C ARG A 81 -19.13 12.43 -2.81
N PHE A 82 -18.07 12.59 -2.02
CA PHE A 82 -17.89 13.68 -1.08
C PHE A 82 -16.97 14.80 -1.58
N MET A 83 -16.33 14.59 -2.73
CA MET A 83 -15.54 15.63 -3.40
C MET A 83 -16.46 16.74 -3.92
N PRO A 84 -16.03 18.02 -3.87
CA PRO A 84 -16.73 19.11 -4.54
C PRO A 84 -16.84 18.84 -6.05
N GLU A 85 -17.96 19.23 -6.68
CA GLU A 85 -18.15 19.16 -8.12
C GLU A 85 -17.03 19.91 -8.86
N GLY A 86 -16.55 19.35 -9.96
CA GLY A 86 -15.44 19.89 -10.73
C GLY A 86 -14.05 19.64 -10.14
N SER A 87 -13.94 18.97 -8.98
CA SER A 87 -12.63 18.54 -8.43
C SER A 87 -11.94 17.55 -9.36
N THR A 88 -10.60 17.50 -9.28
CA THR A 88 -9.78 16.58 -10.08
C THR A 88 -9.62 15.22 -9.38
N ALA A 89 -9.78 14.16 -10.16
CA ALA A 89 -9.51 12.80 -9.74
C ALA A 89 -8.48 12.16 -10.69
N TYR A 90 -7.44 11.54 -10.12
CA TYR A 90 -6.39 10.85 -10.85
C TYR A 90 -6.53 9.34 -10.71
N THR A 91 -6.44 8.63 -11.85
CA THR A 91 -6.26 7.18 -11.88
C THR A 91 -4.92 6.88 -12.49
N PHE A 92 -4.09 6.08 -11.83
CA PHE A 92 -2.81 5.67 -12.39
C PHE A 92 -2.89 4.25 -12.91
N ARG A 93 -2.30 4.04 -14.08
CA ARG A 93 -2.36 2.81 -14.86
C ARG A 93 -0.96 2.41 -15.31
N CYS A 94 -0.56 1.18 -15.02
CA CYS A 94 0.68 0.65 -15.58
C CYS A 94 0.55 0.41 -17.07
N VAL A 95 1.60 0.73 -17.82
CA VAL A 95 1.69 0.49 -19.27
C VAL A 95 2.93 -0.35 -19.57
N VAL A 96 2.74 -1.39 -20.41
CA VAL A 96 3.83 -2.24 -20.90
C VAL A 96 3.70 -2.34 -22.41
N PRO A 97 4.70 -1.91 -23.20
CA PRO A 97 4.62 -1.94 -24.64
C PRO A 97 4.27 -3.34 -25.19
N GLY A 98 3.25 -3.40 -26.04
CA GLY A 98 2.81 -4.65 -26.68
C GLY A 98 2.13 -5.66 -25.75
N MET A 99 1.79 -5.30 -24.51
CA MET A 99 1.15 -6.19 -23.57
C MET A 99 -0.13 -5.59 -23.01
N GLN A 100 -1.10 -6.46 -22.70
CA GLN A 100 -2.31 -6.09 -22.00
C GLN A 100 -2.09 -6.27 -20.49
N VAL A 101 -2.30 -5.19 -19.74
CA VAL A 101 -2.21 -5.17 -18.28
C VAL A 101 -3.56 -4.84 -17.67
N THR A 102 -3.74 -5.12 -16.38
CA THR A 102 -4.98 -4.76 -15.66
C THR A 102 -5.13 -3.23 -15.64
N ASP A 103 -6.30 -2.75 -16.09
CA ASP A 103 -6.64 -1.32 -16.17
C ASP A 103 -7.98 -1.07 -15.47
N GLU A 104 -7.97 -0.26 -14.42
CA GLU A 104 -9.17 0.15 -13.68
C GLU A 104 -9.74 1.50 -14.15
N SER A 105 -9.06 2.19 -15.05
CA SER A 105 -9.45 3.54 -15.48
C SER A 105 -10.85 3.61 -16.11
N PRO A 106 -11.37 2.60 -16.83
CA PRO A 106 -12.75 2.66 -17.32
C PRO A 106 -13.80 2.62 -16.21
N ILE A 107 -13.53 1.91 -15.11
CA ILE A 107 -14.44 1.86 -13.94
C ILE A 107 -14.35 3.17 -13.18
N ALA A 108 -13.14 3.69 -12.95
CA ALA A 108 -12.90 4.96 -12.29
C ALA A 108 -13.56 6.13 -13.04
N ALA A 109 -13.50 6.14 -14.37
CA ALA A 109 -14.15 7.14 -15.22
C ALA A 109 -15.67 7.23 -14.98
N ARG A 110 -16.35 6.07 -14.82
CA ARG A 110 -17.79 6.02 -14.52
C ARG A 110 -18.11 6.62 -13.14
N TYR A 111 -17.26 6.41 -12.14
CA TYR A 111 -17.43 7.04 -10.83
C TYR A 111 -17.19 8.55 -10.90
N ALA A 112 -16.15 8.97 -11.63
CA ALA A 112 -15.87 10.39 -11.83
C ALA A 112 -17.02 11.11 -12.52
N GLU A 113 -17.57 10.52 -13.59
CA GLU A 113 -18.74 11.05 -14.30
C GLU A 113 -19.97 11.16 -13.38
N ALA A 114 -20.28 10.10 -12.61
CA ALA A 114 -21.41 10.10 -11.69
C ALA A 114 -21.26 11.10 -10.54
N CYS A 115 -20.05 11.59 -10.27
CA CYS A 115 -19.74 12.57 -9.22
C CYS A 115 -19.43 13.98 -9.79
N GLY A 116 -19.46 14.19 -11.11
CA GLY A 116 -19.12 15.47 -11.73
C GLY A 116 -17.65 15.87 -11.55
N LEU A 117 -16.73 14.91 -11.49
CA LEU A 117 -15.30 15.12 -11.31
C LEU A 117 -14.56 15.18 -12.66
N LYS A 118 -13.51 15.98 -12.71
CA LYS A 118 -12.54 15.92 -13.81
C LYS A 118 -11.68 14.69 -13.62
N HIS A 119 -11.64 13.80 -14.62
CA HIS A 119 -10.91 12.54 -14.52
C HIS A 119 -9.67 12.57 -15.42
N GLU A 120 -8.52 12.31 -14.84
CA GLU A 120 -7.24 12.20 -15.56
C GLU A 120 -6.61 10.83 -15.28
N VAL A 121 -6.06 10.23 -16.35
CA VAL A 121 -5.33 8.96 -16.27
C VAL A 121 -3.85 9.24 -16.41
N ILE A 122 -3.06 8.72 -15.46
CA ILE A 122 -1.61 8.84 -15.43
C ILE A 122 -1.01 7.48 -15.78
N ASP A 123 -0.32 7.42 -16.91
CA ASP A 123 0.39 6.22 -17.35
C ASP A 123 1.71 6.07 -16.56
N ILE A 124 1.99 4.86 -16.12
CA ILE A 124 3.19 4.48 -15.35
C ILE A 124 3.95 3.45 -16.15
N SER A 125 5.11 3.80 -16.65
CA SER A 125 6.01 2.91 -17.36
C SER A 125 7.07 2.30 -16.43
N TRP A 126 7.84 1.35 -16.94
CA TRP A 126 8.99 0.81 -16.22
C TRP A 126 10.06 1.86 -15.96
N GLU A 127 10.30 2.74 -16.94
CA GLU A 127 11.26 3.84 -16.83
C GLU A 127 10.90 4.79 -15.68
N ASP A 128 9.61 5.07 -15.45
CA ASP A 128 9.16 5.85 -14.29
C ASP A 128 9.50 5.14 -12.97
N VAL A 129 9.28 3.83 -12.94
CA VAL A 129 9.56 3.01 -11.75
C VAL A 129 11.06 3.01 -11.46
N GLU A 130 11.90 2.79 -12.48
CA GLU A 130 13.37 2.83 -12.32
C GLU A 130 13.88 4.20 -11.87
N ALA A 131 13.33 5.28 -12.43
CA ALA A 131 13.75 6.64 -12.11
C ALA A 131 13.39 7.06 -10.68
N LEU A 132 12.19 6.69 -10.20
CA LEU A 132 11.67 7.15 -8.90
C LEU A 132 12.11 6.27 -7.72
N THR A 133 12.29 4.96 -7.93
CA THR A 133 12.54 4.02 -6.84
C THR A 133 13.79 4.30 -6.02
N PRO A 134 14.96 4.68 -6.59
CA PRO A 134 16.15 5.03 -5.81
C PRO A 134 15.90 6.13 -4.78
N ALA A 135 15.24 7.20 -5.19
CA ALA A 135 14.91 8.32 -4.31
C ALA A 135 13.92 7.92 -3.21
N LEU A 136 12.92 7.11 -3.54
CA LEU A 136 11.94 6.59 -2.60
C LEU A 136 12.57 5.69 -1.54
N THR A 137 13.52 4.82 -1.92
CA THR A 137 14.24 3.96 -0.97
C THR A 137 15.14 4.77 -0.04
N ARG A 138 15.85 5.80 -0.58
CA ARG A 138 16.65 6.73 0.22
C ARG A 138 15.77 7.47 1.23
N HIS A 139 14.62 8.02 0.78
CA HIS A 139 13.70 8.76 1.63
C HIS A 139 13.09 7.89 2.74
N LYS A 140 12.79 6.61 2.44
CA LYS A 140 12.22 5.65 3.39
C LYS A 140 13.25 5.06 4.36
N GLY A 141 14.53 5.03 3.96
CA GLY A 141 15.61 4.34 4.68
C GLY A 141 15.52 2.82 4.62
N MET A 142 14.77 2.28 3.66
CA MET A 142 14.60 0.85 3.39
C MET A 142 14.06 0.63 1.96
N PRO A 143 14.08 -0.61 1.43
CA PRO A 143 13.42 -0.91 0.16
C PRO A 143 11.92 -0.59 0.20
N VAL A 144 11.31 -0.39 -0.97
CA VAL A 144 9.93 0.11 -1.10
C VAL A 144 9.00 -0.91 -1.75
N HIS A 145 7.70 -0.74 -1.54
CA HIS A 145 6.65 -1.51 -2.20
C HIS A 145 6.52 -1.08 -3.68
N SER A 146 6.12 -2.01 -4.55
CA SER A 146 5.97 -1.78 -6.01
C SER A 146 4.96 -0.69 -6.39
N ILE A 147 4.05 -0.32 -5.48
CA ILE A 147 3.08 0.75 -5.71
C ILE A 147 3.64 2.16 -5.44
N GLU A 148 4.77 2.28 -4.73
CA GLU A 148 5.25 3.60 -4.26
C GLU A 148 5.68 4.50 -5.42
N ALA A 149 6.31 3.96 -6.47
CA ALA A 149 6.66 4.75 -7.66
C ALA A 149 5.42 5.29 -8.39
N GLN A 150 4.34 4.49 -8.48
CA GLN A 150 3.07 4.90 -9.09
C GLN A 150 2.44 6.06 -8.30
N ILE A 151 2.37 5.91 -6.97
CA ILE A 151 1.82 6.94 -6.08
C ILE A 151 2.67 8.21 -6.15
N CYS A 152 4.00 8.07 -6.17
CA CYS A 152 4.91 9.21 -6.27
C CYS A 152 4.71 9.99 -7.58
N LYS A 153 4.65 9.29 -8.73
CA LYS A 153 4.38 9.93 -10.03
C LYS A 153 3.03 10.67 -10.03
N ALA A 154 1.99 10.06 -9.47
CA ALA A 154 0.69 10.69 -9.34
C ALA A 154 0.72 11.93 -8.41
N ALA A 155 1.47 11.85 -7.32
CA ALA A 155 1.65 12.97 -6.41
C ALA A 155 2.43 14.12 -7.05
N LEU A 156 3.47 13.83 -7.82
CA LEU A 156 4.22 14.83 -8.60
C LEU A 156 3.31 15.53 -9.60
N ARG A 157 2.50 14.77 -10.36
CA ARG A 157 1.54 15.34 -11.30
C ARG A 157 0.50 16.22 -10.59
N ALA A 158 -0.07 15.77 -9.49
CA ALA A 158 -1.03 16.56 -8.71
C ALA A 158 -0.40 17.86 -8.20
N ARG A 159 0.86 17.82 -7.76
CA ARG A 159 1.62 19.01 -7.36
C ARG A 159 1.86 19.97 -8.51
N GLU A 160 2.23 19.47 -9.71
CA GLU A 160 2.36 20.28 -10.93
C GLU A 160 1.06 21.00 -11.30
N ASP A 161 -0.08 20.33 -11.10
CA ASP A 161 -1.41 20.90 -11.31
C ASP A 161 -1.85 21.87 -10.18
N GLY A 162 -0.99 22.10 -9.17
CA GLY A 162 -1.19 23.07 -8.10
C GLY A 162 -1.91 22.55 -6.85
N PHE A 163 -2.09 21.23 -6.74
CA PHE A 163 -2.65 20.62 -5.52
C PHE A 163 -1.57 20.48 -4.43
N GLU A 164 -2.02 20.50 -3.18
CA GLU A 164 -1.18 20.32 -1.99
C GLU A 164 -1.46 18.97 -1.29
N ARG A 165 -2.66 18.40 -1.53
CA ARG A 165 -3.14 17.17 -0.89
C ARG A 165 -3.62 16.15 -1.91
N LEU A 166 -3.32 14.88 -1.64
CA LEU A 166 -3.87 13.76 -2.39
C LEU A 166 -4.63 12.83 -1.44
N ILE A 167 -5.91 12.61 -1.75
CA ILE A 167 -6.84 11.82 -0.93
C ILE A 167 -6.89 10.41 -1.45
N PHE A 168 -6.79 9.40 -0.56
CA PHE A 168 -6.80 7.97 -0.89
C PHE A 168 -7.86 7.20 -0.10
N GLY A 169 -8.45 6.20 -0.75
CA GLY A 169 -9.34 5.21 -0.12
C GLY A 169 -8.59 4.10 0.64
N GLU A 170 -7.33 4.32 1.01
CA GLU A 170 -6.49 3.33 1.70
C GLU A 170 -6.95 3.08 3.14
N SER A 171 -6.56 1.96 3.71
CA SER A 171 -6.84 1.46 5.06
C SER A 171 -8.21 0.80 5.26
N ALA A 172 -9.17 0.97 4.34
CA ALA A 172 -10.49 0.33 4.44
C ALA A 172 -10.40 -1.20 4.56
N ASP A 173 -9.49 -1.83 3.83
CA ASP A 173 -9.30 -3.28 3.86
C ASP A 173 -8.78 -3.79 5.20
N ALA A 174 -7.83 -3.10 5.79
CA ALA A 174 -7.26 -3.49 7.07
C ALA A 174 -8.23 -3.28 8.24
N ILE A 175 -9.05 -2.22 8.17
CA ILE A 175 -9.95 -1.82 9.27
C ILE A 175 -11.28 -2.56 9.20
N TYR A 176 -11.84 -2.76 8.00
CA TYR A 176 -13.20 -3.29 7.82
C TYR A 176 -13.24 -4.71 7.24
N GLY A 177 -12.16 -5.47 7.34
CA GLY A 177 -12.13 -6.89 6.97
C GLY A 177 -12.12 -7.16 5.47
N GLY A 178 -11.35 -6.37 4.71
CA GLY A 178 -11.22 -6.55 3.26
C GLY A 178 -10.17 -7.57 2.83
N GLN A 179 -9.35 -8.07 3.75
CA GLN A 179 -8.36 -9.12 3.49
C GLN A 179 -8.96 -10.50 3.78
N ASP A 180 -10.02 -10.85 3.05
CA ASP A 180 -10.83 -12.05 3.25
C ASP A 180 -10.02 -13.35 3.28
N GLY A 181 -8.99 -13.49 2.45
CA GLY A 181 -8.10 -14.65 2.47
C GLY A 181 -7.30 -14.82 3.77
N LEU A 182 -6.99 -13.73 4.49
CA LEU A 182 -6.34 -13.78 5.80
C LEU A 182 -7.33 -13.92 6.96
N LEU A 183 -8.61 -13.57 6.72
CA LEU A 183 -9.70 -13.68 7.69
C LEU A 183 -10.57 -14.93 7.49
N SER A 184 -10.16 -15.83 6.58
CA SER A 184 -10.96 -16.96 6.10
C SER A 184 -11.18 -18.07 7.14
N MET A 185 -10.32 -18.17 8.14
CA MET A 185 -10.36 -19.21 9.16
C MET A 185 -9.69 -18.78 10.46
N ASP A 186 -9.81 -19.59 11.48
CA ASP A 186 -9.02 -19.45 12.70
C ASP A 186 -7.66 -20.10 12.49
N TRP A 187 -6.62 -19.29 12.47
CA TRP A 187 -5.28 -19.68 12.06
C TRP A 187 -4.45 -20.18 13.24
N LEU A 188 -3.77 -21.32 13.09
CA LEU A 188 -2.57 -21.58 13.85
C LEU A 188 -1.50 -20.53 13.49
N ALA A 189 -0.75 -20.06 14.49
CA ALA A 189 0.23 -19.00 14.28
C ALA A 189 1.25 -19.35 13.17
N GLY A 190 1.75 -20.59 13.15
CA GLY A 190 2.68 -21.05 12.13
C GLY A 190 2.12 -21.01 10.72
N ASP A 191 0.87 -21.45 10.55
CA ASP A 191 0.20 -21.47 9.24
C ASP A 191 -0.09 -20.04 8.73
N PHE A 192 -0.47 -19.14 9.63
CA PHE A 192 -0.67 -17.73 9.28
C PHE A 192 0.64 -17.06 8.87
N ILE A 193 1.73 -17.28 9.62
CA ILE A 193 3.05 -16.74 9.30
C ILE A 193 3.49 -17.20 7.91
N GLU A 194 3.34 -18.50 7.63
CA GLU A 194 3.67 -19.05 6.30
C GLU A 194 2.78 -18.46 5.20
N ARG A 195 1.49 -18.27 5.46
CA ARG A 195 0.53 -17.69 4.51
C ARG A 195 0.76 -16.21 4.24
N TYR A 196 1.13 -15.46 5.28
CA TYR A 196 1.33 -14.01 5.18
C TYR A 196 2.69 -13.63 4.61
N THR A 197 3.75 -14.37 4.92
CA THR A 197 5.13 -14.05 4.51
C THR A 197 5.22 -13.86 3.00
N TYR A 198 5.59 -12.66 2.55
CA TYR A 198 5.64 -12.34 1.12
C TYR A 198 6.69 -13.11 0.37
N VAL A 199 7.93 -13.08 0.87
CA VAL A 199 9.05 -13.90 0.38
C VAL A 199 9.72 -14.54 1.58
N ARG A 200 9.83 -15.87 1.56
CA ARG A 200 10.47 -16.61 2.65
C ARG A 200 11.97 -16.32 2.68
N PRO A 201 12.51 -15.66 3.72
CA PRO A 201 13.90 -15.25 3.75
C PRO A 201 14.87 -16.44 3.55
N TRP A 202 14.57 -17.61 4.14
CA TRP A 202 15.38 -18.82 4.02
C TRP A 202 15.38 -19.48 2.62
N LYS A 203 14.50 -19.03 1.72
CA LYS A 203 14.50 -19.41 0.31
C LYS A 203 15.13 -18.37 -0.62
N ALA A 204 15.45 -17.19 -0.09
CA ALA A 204 15.96 -16.09 -0.88
C ALA A 204 17.36 -15.63 -0.45
N LEU A 205 17.69 -15.70 0.85
CA LEU A 205 18.91 -15.14 1.42
C LEU A 205 19.89 -16.24 1.84
N THR A 206 21.19 -15.94 1.73
CA THR A 206 22.29 -16.81 2.21
C THR A 206 22.40 -16.82 3.74
N CYS A 207 22.08 -15.69 4.39
CA CYS A 207 22.11 -15.52 5.84
C CYS A 207 20.76 -15.00 6.38
N PRO A 208 19.68 -15.82 6.31
CA PRO A 208 18.37 -15.39 6.77
C PRO A 208 18.29 -15.28 8.30
N ARG A 209 17.52 -14.32 8.80
CA ARG A 209 17.18 -14.18 10.22
C ARG A 209 15.71 -14.45 10.44
N LEU A 210 15.39 -15.00 11.61
CA LEU A 210 14.01 -15.15 12.04
C LEU A 210 13.45 -13.78 12.44
N THR A 211 12.28 -13.43 11.92
CA THR A 211 11.59 -12.16 12.16
C THR A 211 10.16 -12.44 12.57
N LEU A 212 9.90 -12.51 13.87
CA LEU A 212 8.58 -12.83 14.43
C LEU A 212 7.93 -11.65 15.16
N GLU A 213 8.65 -10.54 15.30
CA GLU A 213 8.24 -9.38 16.09
C GLU A 213 6.90 -8.79 15.63
N GLY A 214 6.62 -8.85 14.34
CA GLY A 214 5.35 -8.41 13.77
C GLY A 214 4.17 -9.33 14.08
N PHE A 215 4.40 -10.61 14.38
CA PHE A 215 3.34 -11.61 14.61
C PHE A 215 3.08 -11.87 16.09
N VAL A 216 4.16 -11.99 16.88
CA VAL A 216 4.09 -12.41 18.30
C VAL A 216 3.07 -11.62 19.13
N PRO A 217 2.94 -10.29 19.00
CA PRO A 217 1.97 -9.52 19.79
C PRO A 217 0.50 -9.94 19.60
N PHE A 218 0.21 -10.66 18.53
CA PHE A 218 -1.15 -11.08 18.15
C PHE A 218 -1.38 -12.59 18.35
N CYS A 219 -0.38 -13.30 18.89
CA CYS A 219 -0.46 -14.74 19.12
C CYS A 219 -0.88 -15.03 20.56
N VAL A 220 -1.89 -15.92 20.72
CA VAL A 220 -2.36 -16.43 22.02
C VAL A 220 -2.61 -17.93 21.87
N ASP A 221 -2.08 -18.74 22.78
CA ASP A 221 -2.28 -20.21 22.86
C ASP A 221 -2.05 -20.92 21.50
N GLY A 222 -0.99 -20.53 20.79
CA GLY A 222 -0.63 -21.12 19.50
C GLY A 222 -1.46 -20.66 18.29
N HIS A 223 -2.44 -19.81 18.49
CA HIS A 223 -3.24 -19.17 17.45
C HIS A 223 -2.88 -17.69 17.29
N ILE A 224 -3.20 -17.10 16.16
CA ILE A 224 -3.06 -15.67 15.92
C ILE A 224 -4.43 -15.04 15.71
N ASP A 225 -4.62 -13.82 16.23
CA ASP A 225 -5.74 -12.97 15.86
C ASP A 225 -5.42 -12.25 14.53
N PRO A 226 -5.96 -12.71 13.39
CA PRO A 226 -5.62 -12.13 12.09
C PRO A 226 -6.17 -10.72 11.92
N TYR A 227 -7.32 -10.40 12.55
CA TYR A 227 -7.87 -9.05 12.47
C TYR A 227 -7.06 -8.04 13.30
N ALA A 228 -6.66 -8.40 14.51
CA ALA A 228 -5.79 -7.56 15.31
C ALA A 228 -4.44 -7.32 14.59
N PHE A 229 -3.85 -8.36 14.00
CA PHE A 229 -2.64 -8.22 13.17
C PHE A 229 -2.87 -7.25 12.01
N MET A 230 -3.96 -7.39 11.26
CA MET A 230 -4.27 -6.53 10.12
C MET A 230 -4.49 -5.06 10.52
N SER A 231 -5.25 -4.82 11.58
CA SER A 231 -5.66 -3.48 12.02
C SER A 231 -4.60 -2.72 12.81
N HIS A 232 -3.54 -3.38 13.29
CA HIS A 232 -2.50 -2.76 14.11
C HIS A 232 -1.09 -2.86 13.50
N PHE A 233 -0.73 -3.95 12.84
CA PHE A 233 0.59 -4.13 12.24
C PHE A 233 0.57 -3.89 10.72
N TYR A 234 -0.20 -4.69 9.97
CA TYR A 234 -0.27 -4.59 8.51
C TYR A 234 -0.66 -3.18 8.04
N ILE A 235 -1.62 -2.53 8.71
CA ILE A 235 -2.07 -1.18 8.36
C ILE A 235 -0.92 -0.15 8.37
N ARG A 236 0.09 -0.33 9.22
CA ARG A 236 1.28 0.54 9.26
C ARG A 236 2.17 0.33 8.05
N GLU A 237 2.29 -0.91 7.60
CA GLU A 237 3.02 -1.27 6.39
C GLU A 237 2.35 -0.67 5.16
N SER A 238 1.04 -0.90 4.99
CA SER A 238 0.32 -0.41 3.82
C SER A 238 0.34 1.12 3.75
N THR A 239 0.02 1.82 4.84
CA THR A 239 -0.01 3.29 4.87
C THR A 239 1.36 3.92 4.70
N ALA A 240 2.44 3.28 5.19
CA ALA A 240 3.81 3.78 5.03
C ALA A 240 4.19 3.99 3.56
N SER A 241 3.68 3.16 2.65
CA SER A 241 3.93 3.28 1.21
C SER A 241 3.36 4.59 0.64
N TYR A 242 2.16 4.98 1.05
CA TYR A 242 1.50 6.22 0.62
C TYR A 242 2.16 7.45 1.24
N PHE A 243 2.45 7.41 2.54
CA PHE A 243 3.16 8.48 3.22
C PHE A 243 4.54 8.72 2.61
N ASN A 244 5.30 7.65 2.34
CA ASN A 244 6.62 7.76 1.74
C ASN A 244 6.56 8.41 0.36
N ALA A 245 5.72 7.88 -0.51
CA ALA A 245 5.62 8.33 -1.89
C ALA A 245 5.16 9.79 -2.00
N CYS A 246 4.11 10.17 -1.25
CA CYS A 246 3.61 11.55 -1.26
C CYS A 246 4.60 12.53 -0.61
N ALA A 247 5.22 12.16 0.52
CA ALA A 247 6.20 13.02 1.18
C ALA A 247 7.45 13.25 0.32
N ALA A 248 7.92 12.21 -0.41
CA ALA A 248 9.03 12.34 -1.37
C ALA A 248 8.67 13.26 -2.55
N ALA A 249 7.40 13.36 -2.92
CA ALA A 249 6.88 14.28 -3.92
C ALA A 249 6.52 15.67 -3.37
N GLY A 250 6.69 15.93 -2.06
CA GLY A 250 6.30 17.18 -1.42
C GLY A 250 4.80 17.39 -1.29
N MET A 251 4.01 16.31 -1.22
CA MET A 251 2.55 16.31 -1.10
C MET A 251 2.09 15.80 0.25
N GLU A 252 1.01 16.38 0.78
CA GLU A 252 0.29 15.84 1.93
C GLU A 252 -0.62 14.68 1.49
N VAL A 253 -0.61 13.59 2.26
CA VAL A 253 -1.50 12.45 2.04
C VAL A 253 -2.67 12.50 3.01
N VAL A 254 -3.89 12.28 2.51
CA VAL A 254 -5.11 12.20 3.32
C VAL A 254 -5.76 10.83 3.12
N MET A 255 -5.98 10.12 4.22
CA MET A 255 -6.63 8.80 4.24
C MET A 255 -7.83 8.83 5.19
N PRO A 256 -9.04 9.19 4.73
CA PRO A 256 -10.21 9.32 5.59
C PRO A 256 -10.52 8.05 6.40
N PHE A 257 -10.36 6.86 5.80
CA PHE A 257 -10.57 5.60 6.51
C PHE A 257 -9.59 5.39 7.67
N LEU A 258 -8.34 5.83 7.54
CA LEU A 258 -7.33 5.68 8.59
C LEU A 258 -7.72 6.39 9.90
N GLY A 259 -8.50 7.47 9.79
CA GLY A 259 -9.05 8.21 10.93
C GLY A 259 -10.16 7.48 11.70
N THR A 260 -10.54 6.27 11.28
CA THR A 260 -11.64 5.50 11.87
C THR A 260 -11.17 4.14 12.39
N TYR A 261 -11.98 3.49 13.20
CA TYR A 261 -11.79 2.08 13.58
C TYR A 261 -13.15 1.38 13.75
N LEU A 262 -13.18 0.08 13.55
CA LEU A 262 -14.38 -0.73 13.79
C LEU A 262 -14.58 -0.91 15.30
N ALA A 263 -15.65 -0.31 15.84
CA ALA A 263 -15.93 -0.29 17.28
C ALA A 263 -16.80 -1.49 17.74
N ALA A 264 -17.23 -2.35 16.82
CA ALA A 264 -17.87 -3.62 17.10
C ALA A 264 -16.91 -4.78 16.80
N PRO A 265 -17.08 -5.95 17.39
CA PRO A 265 -16.36 -7.14 16.97
C PRO A 265 -16.57 -7.39 15.46
N ILE A 266 -15.50 -7.76 14.76
CA ILE A 266 -15.61 -8.09 13.35
C ILE A 266 -16.47 -9.34 13.16
N ASP A 267 -17.38 -9.31 12.17
CA ASP A 267 -18.25 -10.43 11.86
C ASP A 267 -17.55 -11.39 10.88
N TYR A 268 -16.84 -12.36 11.45
CA TYR A 268 -16.16 -13.40 10.68
C TYR A 268 -17.14 -14.27 9.87
N ALA A 269 -18.37 -14.47 10.36
CA ALA A 269 -19.34 -15.29 9.63
C ALA A 269 -19.75 -14.62 8.31
N ARG A 270 -19.97 -13.31 8.31
CA ARG A 270 -20.24 -12.55 7.08
C ARG A 270 -19.05 -12.59 6.13
N ILE A 271 -17.83 -12.38 6.63
CA ILE A 271 -16.61 -12.36 5.80
C ILE A 271 -16.38 -13.74 5.16
N ARG A 272 -16.45 -14.79 5.96
CA ARG A 272 -16.29 -16.19 5.51
C ARG A 272 -17.44 -16.64 4.59
N GLY A 273 -18.60 -16.02 4.71
CA GLY A 273 -19.74 -16.15 3.80
C GLY A 273 -19.60 -15.37 2.49
N GLY A 274 -18.45 -14.69 2.26
CA GLY A 274 -18.17 -13.94 1.01
C GLY A 274 -18.52 -12.45 1.06
N GLU A 275 -18.90 -11.92 2.22
CA GLU A 275 -19.27 -10.50 2.39
C GLU A 275 -18.14 -9.71 3.11
N SER A 276 -16.94 -9.73 2.53
CA SER A 276 -15.82 -8.93 3.02
C SER A 276 -16.14 -7.43 2.99
N LYS A 277 -15.62 -6.65 3.96
CA LYS A 277 -15.89 -5.20 4.09
C LYS A 277 -17.38 -4.85 4.13
N TYR A 278 -18.19 -5.62 4.81
CA TYR A 278 -19.64 -5.50 4.77
C TYR A 278 -20.15 -4.07 5.04
N LEU A 279 -19.62 -3.33 6.03
CA LEU A 279 -19.99 -1.94 6.28
C LEU A 279 -19.66 -0.99 5.12
N VAL A 280 -18.48 -1.17 4.51
CA VAL A 280 -18.05 -0.38 3.35
C VAL A 280 -18.92 -0.71 2.13
N ARG A 281 -19.28 -1.98 1.94
CA ARG A 281 -20.20 -2.39 0.85
C ARG A 281 -21.60 -1.84 1.07
N GLU A 282 -22.11 -1.83 2.29
CA GLU A 282 -23.40 -1.20 2.64
C GLU A 282 -23.36 0.30 2.34
N ALA A 283 -22.31 0.99 2.77
CA ALA A 283 -22.07 2.40 2.48
C ALA A 283 -22.03 2.68 0.97
N PHE A 284 -21.29 1.86 0.22
CA PHE A 284 -21.21 1.98 -1.24
C PHE A 284 -22.59 1.79 -1.90
N ARG A 285 -23.34 0.75 -1.55
CA ARG A 285 -24.68 0.48 -2.12
C ARG A 285 -25.65 1.64 -1.88
N SER A 286 -25.57 2.30 -0.72
CA SER A 286 -26.43 3.46 -0.42
C SER A 286 -26.11 4.69 -1.26
N LEU A 287 -24.85 4.90 -1.63
CA LEU A 287 -24.40 6.03 -2.46
C LEU A 287 -24.52 5.76 -3.96
N TYR A 288 -24.45 4.49 -4.37
CA TYR A 288 -24.42 4.04 -5.77
C TYR A 288 -25.41 2.89 -6.00
N PRO A 289 -26.72 3.14 -5.88
CA PRO A 289 -27.74 2.08 -5.99
C PRO A 289 -27.76 1.42 -7.38
N ASP A 290 -27.37 2.16 -8.43
CA ASP A 290 -27.36 1.67 -9.82
C ASP A 290 -26.02 1.04 -10.25
N PHE A 291 -25.05 0.97 -9.34
CA PHE A 291 -23.73 0.40 -9.63
C PHE A 291 -23.57 -0.97 -8.97
N VAL A 292 -23.05 -1.91 -9.73
CA VAL A 292 -22.61 -3.19 -9.18
C VAL A 292 -21.20 -3.00 -8.61
N ALA A 293 -21.01 -3.33 -7.32
CA ALA A 293 -19.68 -3.29 -6.71
C ALA A 293 -18.74 -4.25 -7.47
N PRO A 294 -17.59 -3.76 -7.97
CA PRO A 294 -16.67 -4.61 -8.71
C PRO A 294 -16.09 -5.70 -7.82
N LYS A 295 -15.61 -6.78 -8.45
CA LYS A 295 -14.75 -7.74 -7.75
C LYS A 295 -13.50 -7.00 -7.28
N LYS A 296 -13.13 -7.22 -6.00
CA LYS A 296 -11.90 -6.63 -5.46
C LYS A 296 -10.69 -7.07 -6.29
N LEU A 297 -9.94 -6.08 -6.77
CA LEU A 297 -8.60 -6.25 -7.32
C LEU A 297 -7.61 -5.50 -6.41
N PRO A 298 -6.42 -6.06 -6.16
CA PRO A 298 -5.35 -5.26 -5.57
C PRO A 298 -4.99 -4.14 -6.56
N MET A 299 -4.41 -3.03 -6.06
CA MET A 299 -3.94 -1.94 -6.90
C MET A 299 -3.13 -2.50 -8.09
N PRO A 300 -3.55 -2.25 -9.35
CA PRO A 300 -2.91 -2.83 -10.52
C PRO A 300 -1.44 -2.43 -10.63
N ARG A 301 -0.61 -3.41 -10.95
CA ARG A 301 0.83 -3.23 -11.20
C ARG A 301 1.31 -4.29 -12.18
N ALA A 302 2.20 -3.89 -13.08
CA ALA A 302 2.68 -4.75 -14.15
C ALA A 302 3.94 -5.54 -13.76
N THR A 303 4.06 -5.93 -12.48
CA THR A 303 5.25 -6.63 -11.99
C THR A 303 5.49 -7.98 -12.66
N ASN A 304 4.42 -8.73 -13.01
CA ASN A 304 4.57 -9.98 -13.74
C ASN A 304 5.15 -9.77 -15.14
N GLU A 305 4.73 -8.69 -15.79
CA GLU A 305 5.16 -8.33 -17.13
C GLU A 305 6.59 -7.79 -17.11
N TRP A 306 6.92 -6.86 -16.23
CA TRP A 306 8.23 -6.26 -16.09
C TRP A 306 9.30 -7.27 -15.68
N PHE A 307 8.99 -8.24 -14.81
CA PHE A 307 9.93 -9.25 -14.33
C PHE A 307 9.87 -10.59 -15.08
N ARG A 308 9.21 -10.63 -16.25
CA ARG A 308 9.10 -11.87 -17.05
C ARG A 308 10.45 -12.47 -17.37
N ASP A 309 11.38 -11.66 -17.85
CA ASP A 309 12.69 -12.08 -18.34
C ASP A 309 13.85 -11.79 -17.36
N TRP A 310 13.51 -11.26 -16.18
CA TRP A 310 14.52 -10.99 -15.17
C TRP A 310 15.11 -12.29 -14.62
N LYS A 311 16.46 -12.38 -14.60
CA LYS A 311 17.21 -13.60 -14.25
C LYS A 311 17.49 -13.77 -12.76
N GLY A 312 17.00 -12.84 -11.94
CA GLY A 312 17.23 -12.83 -10.50
C GLY A 312 18.40 -11.94 -10.09
N PRO A 313 18.65 -11.84 -8.77
CA PRO A 313 19.68 -10.99 -8.21
C PRO A 313 21.09 -11.55 -8.51
N ALA A 314 22.06 -10.62 -8.61
CA ALA A 314 23.47 -10.96 -8.84
C ALA A 314 24.32 -10.90 -7.55
N ARG A 315 23.80 -10.30 -6.48
CA ARG A 315 24.55 -10.10 -5.21
C ARG A 315 24.69 -11.41 -4.42
N PRO A 316 25.84 -11.61 -3.70
CA PRO A 316 26.12 -12.83 -2.94
C PRO A 316 25.20 -13.04 -1.72
N GLU A 317 24.49 -12.00 -1.29
CA GLU A 317 23.51 -12.12 -0.19
C GLU A 317 22.28 -12.96 -0.57
N PHE A 318 22.06 -13.20 -1.87
CA PHE A 318 20.93 -13.99 -2.36
C PHE A 318 21.36 -15.41 -2.77
N LEU A 319 20.45 -16.36 -2.56
CA LEU A 319 20.62 -17.72 -3.02
C LEU A 319 20.51 -17.81 -4.56
N PRO A 320 21.32 -18.61 -5.24
CA PRO A 320 21.15 -18.87 -6.67
C PRO A 320 19.73 -19.36 -6.99
N HIS A 321 19.16 -18.86 -8.08
CA HIS A 321 17.83 -19.29 -8.56
C HIS A 321 16.67 -19.02 -7.58
N CYS A 322 16.86 -18.17 -6.57
CA CYS A 322 15.84 -17.93 -5.55
C CYS A 322 14.52 -17.38 -6.13
N THR A 323 14.53 -16.81 -7.33
CA THR A 323 13.37 -16.17 -7.97
C THR A 323 12.63 -17.02 -8.98
N ASP A 324 13.08 -18.25 -9.27
CA ASP A 324 12.55 -19.09 -10.38
C ASP A 324 11.04 -19.37 -10.28
N ASN A 325 10.52 -19.52 -9.06
CA ASN A 325 9.11 -19.81 -8.79
C ASN A 325 8.36 -18.63 -8.13
N MET A 326 8.89 -17.41 -8.24
CA MET A 326 8.27 -16.21 -7.66
C MET A 326 7.31 -15.54 -8.62
N THR A 327 6.22 -15.00 -8.07
CA THR A 327 5.36 -14.03 -8.79
C THR A 327 6.12 -12.74 -9.06
N GLY A 328 5.61 -11.89 -9.97
CA GLY A 328 6.22 -10.58 -10.23
C GLY A 328 6.31 -9.71 -8.98
N ASP A 329 5.30 -9.75 -8.10
CA ASP A 329 5.35 -9.01 -6.82
C ASP A 329 6.44 -9.52 -5.87
N GLN A 330 6.68 -10.81 -5.83
CA GLN A 330 7.76 -11.39 -5.04
C GLN A 330 9.14 -11.07 -5.65
N LYS A 331 9.24 -11.12 -6.98
CA LYS A 331 10.45 -10.70 -7.70
C LYS A 331 10.77 -9.24 -7.45
N TRP A 332 9.75 -8.37 -7.41
CA TRP A 332 9.93 -6.97 -7.03
C TRP A 332 10.62 -6.80 -5.68
N LEU A 333 10.22 -7.55 -4.66
CA LEU A 333 10.82 -7.43 -3.33
C LEU A 333 12.31 -7.79 -3.35
N VAL A 334 12.68 -8.83 -4.08
CA VAL A 334 14.08 -9.23 -4.23
C VAL A 334 14.87 -8.19 -5.03
N TYR A 335 14.32 -7.73 -6.15
CA TYR A 335 14.92 -6.68 -6.99
C TYR A 335 15.13 -5.37 -6.23
N CYS A 336 14.08 -4.89 -5.55
CA CYS A 336 14.14 -3.65 -4.80
C CYS A 336 15.13 -3.73 -3.63
N LEU A 337 15.22 -4.89 -2.97
CA LEU A 337 16.21 -5.14 -1.92
C LEU A 337 17.62 -5.11 -2.50
N GLU A 338 17.88 -5.81 -3.62
CA GLU A 338 19.19 -5.79 -4.29
C GLU A 338 19.60 -4.39 -4.71
N MET A 339 18.69 -3.67 -5.36
CA MET A 339 18.93 -2.27 -5.77
C MET A 339 19.26 -1.39 -4.57
N PHE A 340 18.50 -1.50 -3.48
CA PHE A 340 18.74 -0.75 -2.26
C PHE A 340 20.13 -1.05 -1.65
N LEU A 341 20.54 -2.31 -1.63
CA LEU A 341 21.87 -2.72 -1.17
C LEU A 341 22.99 -2.11 -2.05
N ASN A 342 22.79 -2.08 -3.37
CA ASN A 342 23.73 -1.42 -4.31
C ASN A 342 23.83 0.09 -4.03
N LEU A 343 22.70 0.75 -3.75
CA LEU A 343 22.68 2.17 -3.38
C LEU A 343 23.36 2.43 -2.03
N LEU A 344 23.18 1.54 -1.06
CA LEU A 344 23.89 1.62 0.23
C LEU A 344 25.40 1.56 0.04
N ASP A 345 25.91 0.66 -0.80
CA ASP A 345 27.34 0.49 -1.05
C ASP A 345 27.97 1.73 -1.71
N THR A 346 27.18 2.53 -2.42
CA THR A 346 27.59 3.82 -3.01
C THR A 346 27.23 5.05 -2.15
N GLY A 347 26.67 4.85 -0.96
CA GLY A 347 26.19 5.94 -0.09
C GLY A 347 25.10 6.79 -0.72
N PHE A 348 24.27 6.22 -1.62
CA PHE A 348 23.24 6.92 -2.42
C PHE A 348 23.81 8.05 -3.28
N ALA A 349 25.04 7.92 -3.77
CA ALA A 349 25.65 8.94 -4.62
C ALA A 349 24.80 9.20 -5.88
N GLY A 350 24.51 10.48 -6.16
CA GLY A 350 23.71 10.91 -7.32
C GLY A 350 22.20 10.66 -7.20
N VAL A 351 21.71 10.18 -6.05
CA VAL A 351 20.27 10.04 -5.82
C VAL A 351 19.71 11.33 -5.24
N GLU A 352 18.82 11.98 -5.97
CA GLU A 352 18.10 13.19 -5.55
C GLU A 352 16.63 12.87 -5.29
N LEU A 353 15.97 13.63 -4.40
CA LEU A 353 14.53 13.48 -4.19
C LEU A 353 13.75 14.05 -5.38
N PRO A 354 12.58 13.48 -5.72
CA PRO A 354 11.80 13.90 -6.88
C PRO A 354 11.31 15.34 -6.83
N ASP A 355 11.27 15.93 -5.64
CA ASP A 355 10.86 17.33 -5.40
C ASP A 355 12.04 18.32 -5.45
N GLY A 356 13.23 17.86 -5.81
CA GLY A 356 14.43 18.68 -5.94
C GLY A 356 15.14 19.01 -4.61
N ARG A 357 14.83 18.27 -3.53
CA ARG A 357 15.50 18.39 -2.22
C ARG A 357 16.54 17.33 -1.98
#